data_3a4603502590bcfb40d06b673e57984b
#
_entry.id   3a4603502590bcfb40d06b673e57984b
#
_cell.length_a   1.000
_cell.length_b   1.000
_cell.length_c   1.000
_cell.angle_alpha   90.00
_cell.angle_beta   90.00
_cell.angle_gamma   90.00
#
_symmetry.space_group_name_H-M   'P 1'
#
loop_
_entity.id
_entity.type
_entity.pdbx_description
1 polymer ?
#
loop_
_entity_poly.entity_id
_entity_poly.type
_entity_poly.pdbx_seq_one_letter_code
_entity_poly.pdbx_strand_id
1 'polypeptide(L)'
;MRTKMVAGNWKMNMTLQEGVALATELKNQVANPACAVVIGTPFIHLATVAELLKDSPIAVAAENCADKEKGAYTGEVSAAMVASTGAEYCILGHSERRAYYGETYEILKDKVELALANNLRPIFCIGEVKEEREAGKQNEVVKAQLEGSVFHLSAEDFGKIVLAYEPVWAIGTGLTATPEQAQEIHAYIRGLVAEKYGEQVAKDCTILYGGSCNAKNAAELFANPDVDGGLIGGASLKAADFCAIIAAR
;
A
#
# COMPACT_ATOMS: atom_id res chain seq x y z
N MET A 1 14.20 8.81 10.62
CA MET A 1 12.91 8.59 11.37
C MET A 1 11.90 8.08 10.36
N ARG A 2 11.15 6.99 10.66
CA ARG A 2 10.16 6.40 9.74
C ARG A 2 9.13 7.41 9.26
N THR A 3 8.80 7.34 7.98
CA THR A 3 7.69 8.11 7.42
C THR A 3 6.38 7.49 7.90
N LYS A 4 5.57 8.27 8.59
CA LYS A 4 4.18 7.90 8.87
C LYS A 4 3.35 8.16 7.64
N MET A 5 2.41 7.25 7.30
CA MET A 5 1.69 7.34 6.04
C MET A 5 0.24 6.85 6.16
N VAL A 6 -0.67 7.54 5.50
CA VAL A 6 -2.03 7.06 5.26
C VAL A 6 -2.24 7.02 3.74
N ALA A 7 -2.42 5.81 3.22
CA ALA A 7 -2.63 5.56 1.81
C ALA A 7 -4.07 5.06 1.58
N GLY A 8 -4.81 5.69 0.67
CA GLY A 8 -6.09 5.20 0.20
C GLY A 8 -5.90 4.20 -0.93
N ASN A 9 -6.68 3.14 -0.96
CA ASN A 9 -6.82 2.23 -2.09
C ASN A 9 -8.28 2.27 -2.55
N TRP A 10 -8.54 2.97 -3.66
CA TRP A 10 -9.88 3.14 -4.18
C TRP A 10 -10.46 1.87 -4.79
N LYS A 11 -9.56 0.94 -5.15
CA LYS A 11 -9.91 -0.29 -5.85
C LYS A 11 -10.70 0.00 -7.14
N MET A 12 -11.50 -0.95 -7.63
CA MET A 12 -12.32 -0.78 -8.83
C MET A 12 -13.61 -0.01 -8.48
N ASN A 13 -13.47 1.27 -8.14
CA ASN A 13 -14.61 2.15 -7.82
C ASN A 13 -14.50 3.48 -8.56
N MET A 14 -15.63 4.14 -8.72
CA MET A 14 -15.81 5.48 -9.27
C MET A 14 -15.55 5.59 -10.78
N THR A 15 -16.43 6.31 -11.44
CA THR A 15 -16.21 6.85 -12.78
C THR A 15 -15.13 7.95 -12.74
N LEU A 16 -14.63 8.37 -13.89
CA LEU A 16 -13.64 9.45 -13.96
C LEU A 16 -14.09 10.72 -13.24
N GLN A 17 -15.35 11.12 -13.45
CA GLN A 17 -15.92 12.32 -12.85
C GLN A 17 -16.03 12.21 -11.33
N GLU A 18 -16.50 11.06 -10.82
CA GLU A 18 -16.59 10.81 -9.38
C GLU A 18 -15.23 10.81 -8.70
N GLY A 19 -14.22 10.18 -9.33
CA GLY A 19 -12.85 10.16 -8.79
C GLY A 19 -12.21 11.55 -8.79
N VAL A 20 -12.40 12.35 -9.83
CA VAL A 20 -11.94 13.74 -9.88
C VAL A 20 -12.63 14.60 -8.83
N ALA A 21 -13.93 14.39 -8.59
CA ALA A 21 -14.69 15.10 -7.54
C ALA A 21 -14.12 14.78 -6.15
N LEU A 22 -13.90 13.49 -5.84
CA LEU A 22 -13.32 13.08 -4.57
C LEU A 22 -11.89 13.60 -4.38
N ALA A 23 -11.04 13.53 -5.42
CA ALA A 23 -9.68 14.08 -5.35
C ALA A 23 -9.68 15.60 -5.12
N THR A 24 -10.62 16.33 -5.73
CA THR A 24 -10.80 17.78 -5.51
C THR A 24 -11.22 18.08 -4.07
N GLU A 25 -12.14 17.31 -3.53
CA GLU A 25 -12.58 17.45 -2.14
C GLU A 25 -11.42 17.18 -1.17
N LEU A 26 -10.64 16.12 -1.39
CA LEU A 26 -9.45 15.81 -0.59
C LEU A 26 -8.40 16.91 -0.68
N LYS A 27 -8.09 17.42 -1.87
CA LYS A 27 -7.17 18.55 -2.07
C LYS A 27 -7.55 19.77 -1.20
N ASN A 28 -8.83 20.07 -1.11
CA ASN A 28 -9.33 21.21 -0.34
C ASN A 28 -9.30 20.98 1.18
N GLN A 29 -9.38 19.73 1.64
CA GLN A 29 -9.42 19.39 3.07
C GLN A 29 -8.06 19.03 3.66
N VAL A 30 -7.14 18.47 2.86
CA VAL A 30 -5.81 18.02 3.31
C VAL A 30 -4.78 19.11 2.99
N ALA A 31 -4.58 20.07 3.89
CA ALA A 31 -3.66 21.19 3.66
C ALA A 31 -2.25 20.94 4.22
N ASN A 32 -2.14 20.54 5.49
CA ASN A 32 -0.86 20.32 6.18
C ASN A 32 -0.92 19.04 7.02
N PRO A 33 -0.91 17.86 6.39
CA PRO A 33 -1.01 16.59 7.12
C PRO A 33 0.27 16.32 7.93
N ALA A 34 0.12 15.73 9.12
CA ALA A 34 1.25 15.31 9.97
C ALA A 34 1.96 14.05 9.44
N CYS A 35 1.38 13.39 8.42
CA CYS A 35 1.91 12.19 7.79
C CYS A 35 1.89 12.32 6.26
N ALA A 36 2.61 11.46 5.56
CA ALA A 36 2.48 11.33 4.12
C ALA A 36 1.06 10.84 3.76
N VAL A 37 0.45 11.46 2.76
CA VAL A 37 -0.88 11.07 2.26
C VAL A 37 -0.75 10.62 0.82
N VAL A 38 -1.27 9.44 0.52
CA VAL A 38 -1.26 8.83 -0.82
C VAL A 38 -2.68 8.41 -1.18
N ILE A 39 -3.09 8.58 -2.43
CA ILE A 39 -4.32 7.96 -2.95
C ILE A 39 -3.99 7.03 -4.11
N GLY A 40 -4.33 5.76 -3.96
CA GLY A 40 -4.27 4.74 -5.02
C GLY A 40 -5.56 4.75 -5.81
N THR A 41 -5.43 4.92 -7.11
CA THR A 41 -6.57 5.08 -8.02
C THR A 41 -6.50 4.11 -9.19
N PRO A 42 -7.66 3.69 -9.75
CA PRO A 42 -7.71 3.02 -11.04
C PRO A 42 -6.95 3.78 -12.13
N PHE A 43 -6.42 3.06 -13.12
CA PHE A 43 -5.64 3.65 -14.22
C PHE A 43 -6.32 4.81 -14.94
N ILE A 44 -7.66 4.76 -15.07
CA ILE A 44 -8.44 5.82 -15.75
C ILE A 44 -8.34 7.18 -15.07
N HIS A 45 -7.98 7.24 -13.79
CA HIS A 45 -7.88 8.47 -13.01
C HIS A 45 -6.46 9.04 -12.98
N LEU A 46 -5.40 8.21 -13.16
CA LEU A 46 -4.02 8.55 -12.82
C LEU A 46 -3.57 9.90 -13.36
N ALA A 47 -3.59 10.10 -14.68
CA ALA A 47 -3.08 11.32 -15.28
C ALA A 47 -3.85 12.58 -14.85
N THR A 48 -5.19 12.46 -14.79
CA THR A 48 -6.05 13.61 -14.42
C THR A 48 -5.91 13.93 -12.93
N VAL A 49 -5.86 12.93 -12.07
CA VAL A 49 -5.75 13.12 -10.62
C VAL A 49 -4.34 13.57 -10.24
N ALA A 50 -3.29 13.03 -10.88
CA ALA A 50 -1.92 13.49 -10.64
C ALA A 50 -1.72 14.96 -11.01
N GLU A 51 -2.23 15.40 -12.15
CA GLU A 51 -2.17 16.82 -12.51
C GLU A 51 -3.00 17.71 -11.56
N LEU A 52 -4.20 17.26 -11.16
CA LEU A 52 -5.03 17.96 -10.19
C LEU A 52 -4.32 18.16 -8.83
N LEU A 53 -3.58 17.16 -8.37
CA LEU A 53 -2.94 17.14 -7.05
C LEU A 53 -1.49 17.64 -7.03
N LYS A 54 -0.92 17.98 -8.16
CA LYS A 54 0.49 18.37 -8.35
C LYS A 54 1.05 19.36 -7.33
N ASP A 55 0.25 20.33 -6.91
CA ASP A 55 0.63 21.34 -5.94
C ASP A 55 -0.01 21.10 -4.55
N SER A 56 -0.33 19.85 -4.24
CA SER A 56 -0.92 19.46 -2.97
C SER A 56 0.00 18.48 -2.22
N PRO A 57 -0.19 18.28 -0.90
CA PRO A 57 0.58 17.30 -0.14
C PRO A 57 0.11 15.86 -0.34
N ILE A 58 -0.74 15.59 -1.33
CA ILE A 58 -1.29 14.26 -1.61
C ILE A 58 -0.59 13.68 -2.84
N ALA A 59 0.15 12.60 -2.63
CA ALA A 59 0.75 11.83 -3.72
C ALA A 59 -0.25 10.84 -4.34
N VAL A 60 0.01 10.42 -5.57
CA VAL A 60 -0.85 9.50 -6.30
C VAL A 60 -0.13 8.16 -6.50
N ALA A 61 -0.87 7.07 -6.33
CA ALA A 61 -0.43 5.71 -6.61
C ALA A 61 -1.29 5.07 -7.71
N ALA A 62 -0.65 4.27 -8.57
CA ALA A 62 -1.37 3.27 -9.33
C ALA A 62 -1.70 2.06 -8.45
N GLU A 63 -2.79 1.36 -8.75
CA GLU A 63 -3.20 0.14 -8.02
C GLU A 63 -2.55 -1.14 -8.56
N ASN A 64 -1.75 -1.03 -9.62
CA ASN A 64 -0.99 -2.10 -10.26
C ASN A 64 -0.05 -1.52 -11.32
N CYS A 65 0.88 -2.35 -11.83
CA CYS A 65 1.54 -2.20 -13.11
C CYS A 65 1.79 -3.59 -13.73
N ALA A 66 2.12 -3.64 -15.03
CA ALA A 66 2.51 -4.88 -15.69
C ALA A 66 3.90 -5.36 -15.21
N ASP A 67 4.13 -6.68 -15.32
CA ASP A 67 5.41 -7.34 -15.11
C ASP A 67 6.29 -7.34 -16.38
N LYS A 68 5.97 -6.48 -17.34
CA LYS A 68 6.68 -6.30 -18.62
C LYS A 68 6.92 -4.82 -18.90
N GLU A 69 8.09 -4.50 -19.50
CA GLU A 69 8.45 -3.14 -19.82
C GLU A 69 7.56 -2.55 -20.91
N LYS A 70 7.35 -3.30 -21.98
CA LYS A 70 6.56 -2.91 -23.18
C LYS A 70 6.31 -4.11 -24.07
N GLY A 71 5.42 -3.98 -25.04
CA GLY A 71 5.25 -4.96 -26.11
C GLY A 71 3.81 -5.39 -26.35
N ALA A 72 3.64 -6.63 -26.84
CA ALA A 72 2.35 -7.18 -27.23
C ALA A 72 1.57 -7.73 -26.01
N TYR A 73 1.19 -6.82 -25.11
CA TYR A 73 0.45 -7.09 -23.87
C TYR A 73 -0.82 -6.23 -23.85
N THR A 74 -1.72 -6.48 -24.78
CA THR A 74 -2.94 -5.68 -24.98
C THR A 74 -3.75 -5.58 -23.69
N GLY A 75 -4.01 -4.34 -23.25
CA GLY A 75 -4.76 -4.03 -22.03
C GLY A 75 -3.90 -3.77 -20.80
N GLU A 76 -2.60 -4.12 -20.82
CA GLU A 76 -1.70 -3.86 -19.69
C GLU A 76 -1.14 -2.43 -19.71
N VAL A 77 -0.77 -1.96 -18.49
CA VAL A 77 -0.14 -0.65 -18.27
C VAL A 77 1.21 -0.87 -17.60
N SER A 78 2.30 -0.51 -18.31
CA SER A 78 3.66 -0.69 -17.81
C SER A 78 4.01 0.30 -16.69
N ALA A 79 5.04 -0.01 -15.90
CA ALA A 79 5.55 0.92 -14.88
C ALA A 79 5.98 2.27 -15.47
N ALA A 80 6.59 2.27 -16.66
CA ALA A 80 6.93 3.51 -17.38
C ALA A 80 5.69 4.34 -17.75
N MET A 81 4.60 3.70 -18.19
CA MET A 81 3.34 4.39 -18.47
C MET A 81 2.75 4.99 -17.19
N VAL A 82 2.77 4.23 -16.07
CA VAL A 82 2.33 4.74 -14.77
C VAL A 82 3.15 5.96 -14.36
N ALA A 83 4.47 5.87 -14.37
CA ALA A 83 5.36 6.99 -14.00
C ALA A 83 5.12 8.24 -14.87
N SER A 84 4.82 8.06 -16.16
CA SER A 84 4.56 9.16 -17.09
C SER A 84 3.31 9.98 -16.76
N THR A 85 2.40 9.45 -15.94
CA THR A 85 1.20 10.18 -15.48
C THR A 85 1.47 11.17 -14.35
N GLY A 86 2.65 11.11 -13.72
CA GLY A 86 2.99 11.87 -12.52
C GLY A 86 2.66 11.09 -11.21
N ALA A 87 2.24 9.84 -11.30
CA ALA A 87 2.12 8.98 -10.13
C ALA A 87 3.50 8.71 -9.51
N GLU A 88 3.57 8.71 -8.18
CA GLU A 88 4.80 8.51 -7.41
C GLU A 88 4.90 7.11 -6.81
N TYR A 89 3.76 6.46 -6.60
CA TYR A 89 3.67 5.15 -5.96
C TYR A 89 2.96 4.14 -6.86
N CYS A 90 3.15 2.85 -6.52
CA CYS A 90 2.42 1.75 -7.14
C CYS A 90 2.10 0.69 -6.08
N ILE A 91 0.82 0.36 -5.89
CA ILE A 91 0.38 -0.72 -5.00
C ILE A 91 0.62 -2.03 -5.75
N LEU A 92 1.40 -2.93 -5.15
CA LEU A 92 1.77 -4.22 -5.75
C LEU A 92 1.51 -5.36 -4.77
N GLY A 93 1.08 -6.50 -5.29
CA GLY A 93 0.87 -7.71 -4.50
C GLY A 93 -0.36 -7.68 -3.60
N HIS A 94 -1.31 -6.76 -3.82
CA HIS A 94 -2.57 -6.72 -3.08
C HIS A 94 -3.26 -8.10 -3.10
N SER A 95 -3.85 -8.49 -1.97
CA SER A 95 -4.45 -9.81 -1.79
C SER A 95 -5.48 -10.20 -2.87
N GLU A 96 -6.27 -9.24 -3.33
CA GLU A 96 -7.23 -9.45 -4.44
C GLU A 96 -6.51 -9.85 -5.73
N ARG A 97 -5.33 -9.28 -6.02
CA ARG A 97 -4.59 -9.61 -7.23
C ARG A 97 -3.90 -10.97 -7.15
N ARG A 98 -3.41 -11.34 -5.96
CA ARG A 98 -2.90 -12.70 -5.71
C ARG A 98 -4.01 -13.73 -5.90
N ALA A 99 -5.21 -13.47 -5.35
CA ALA A 99 -6.33 -14.41 -5.37
C ALA A 99 -7.04 -14.50 -6.73
N TYR A 100 -7.29 -13.37 -7.39
CA TYR A 100 -8.16 -13.32 -8.58
C TYR A 100 -7.38 -13.28 -9.90
N TYR A 101 -6.14 -12.80 -9.89
CA TYR A 101 -5.33 -12.65 -11.09
C TYR A 101 -4.06 -13.50 -11.07
N GLY A 102 -3.88 -14.37 -10.05
CA GLY A 102 -2.80 -15.34 -9.99
C GLY A 102 -1.40 -14.73 -9.90
N GLU A 103 -1.27 -13.56 -9.26
CA GLU A 103 0.06 -12.95 -9.08
C GLU A 103 0.93 -13.80 -8.15
N THR A 104 1.96 -14.42 -8.73
CA THR A 104 2.97 -15.22 -8.01
C THR A 104 4.09 -14.33 -7.46
N TYR A 105 4.98 -14.92 -6.65
CA TYR A 105 6.15 -14.21 -6.12
C TYR A 105 7.07 -13.72 -7.24
N GLU A 106 7.25 -14.51 -8.30
CA GLU A 106 8.07 -14.17 -9.46
C GLU A 106 7.49 -13.00 -10.23
N ILE A 107 6.17 -13.01 -10.53
CA ILE A 107 5.48 -11.90 -11.18
C ILE A 107 5.62 -10.63 -10.35
N LEU A 108 5.46 -10.73 -9.04
CA LEU A 108 5.57 -9.58 -8.14
C LEU A 108 7.00 -9.06 -8.01
N LYS A 109 8.00 -9.95 -8.05
CA LYS A 109 9.41 -9.58 -8.13
C LYS A 109 9.66 -8.71 -9.36
N ASP A 110 9.25 -9.18 -10.55
CA ASP A 110 9.41 -8.43 -11.82
C ASP A 110 8.73 -7.05 -11.74
N LYS A 111 7.49 -6.99 -11.21
CA LYS A 111 6.76 -5.74 -11.04
C LYS A 111 7.46 -4.75 -10.12
N VAL A 112 7.99 -5.22 -9.00
CA VAL A 112 8.73 -4.38 -8.05
C VAL A 112 10.00 -3.82 -8.68
N GLU A 113 10.77 -4.65 -9.37
CA GLU A 113 11.98 -4.22 -10.08
C GLU A 113 11.66 -3.16 -11.14
N LEU A 114 10.61 -3.38 -11.95
CA LEU A 114 10.18 -2.43 -12.98
C LEU A 114 9.64 -1.13 -12.38
N ALA A 115 8.91 -1.18 -11.28
CA ALA A 115 8.43 0.02 -10.58
C ALA A 115 9.62 0.86 -10.09
N LEU A 116 10.58 0.24 -9.40
CA LEU A 116 11.80 0.91 -8.91
C LEU A 116 12.64 1.49 -10.04
N ALA A 117 12.82 0.74 -11.14
CA ALA A 117 13.56 1.19 -12.33
C ALA A 117 12.91 2.43 -13.00
N ASN A 118 11.61 2.65 -12.78
CA ASN A 118 10.89 3.81 -13.29
C ASN A 118 10.61 4.88 -12.22
N ASN A 119 11.37 4.87 -11.10
CA ASN A 119 11.25 5.80 -9.97
C ASN A 119 9.88 5.80 -9.28
N LEU A 120 9.10 4.74 -9.43
CA LEU A 120 7.91 4.53 -8.62
C LEU A 120 8.30 3.89 -7.28
N ARG A 121 7.63 4.28 -6.22
CA ARG A 121 7.79 3.68 -4.89
C ARG A 121 6.72 2.60 -4.68
N PRO A 122 7.08 1.31 -4.61
CA PRO A 122 6.13 0.26 -4.33
C PRO A 122 5.50 0.40 -2.94
N ILE A 123 4.16 0.30 -2.85
CA ILE A 123 3.45 -0.08 -1.63
C ILE A 123 3.20 -1.59 -1.77
N PHE A 124 4.08 -2.39 -1.18
CA PHE A 124 4.09 -3.84 -1.37
C PHE A 124 3.23 -4.54 -0.31
N CYS A 125 2.18 -5.21 -0.77
CA CYS A 125 1.20 -5.87 0.09
C CYS A 125 1.60 -7.31 0.39
N ILE A 126 1.51 -7.68 1.66
CA ILE A 126 1.76 -9.02 2.19
C ILE A 126 0.69 -9.36 3.23
N GLY A 127 0.37 -10.63 3.39
CA GLY A 127 -0.58 -11.07 4.40
C GLY A 127 -1.12 -12.46 4.14
N GLU A 128 -1.67 -13.07 5.19
CA GLU A 128 -2.20 -14.41 5.19
C GLU A 128 -3.73 -14.44 4.99
N VAL A 129 -4.21 -15.53 4.40
CA VAL A 129 -5.64 -15.85 4.33
C VAL A 129 -6.14 -16.48 5.63
N LYS A 130 -7.46 -16.61 5.76
CA LYS A 130 -8.10 -17.10 6.99
C LYS A 130 -7.61 -18.49 7.40
N GLU A 131 -7.53 -19.39 6.46
CA GLU A 131 -7.10 -20.79 6.69
C GLU A 131 -5.66 -20.86 7.20
N GLU A 132 -4.79 -19.98 6.70
CA GLU A 132 -3.40 -19.88 7.15
C GLU A 132 -3.31 -19.29 8.56
N ARG A 133 -4.14 -18.28 8.88
CA ARG A 133 -4.25 -17.70 10.23
C ARG A 133 -4.74 -18.72 11.24
N GLU A 134 -5.80 -19.46 10.93
CA GLU A 134 -6.36 -20.50 11.78
C GLU A 134 -5.38 -21.67 12.01
N ALA A 135 -4.50 -21.93 11.04
CA ALA A 135 -3.41 -22.90 11.15
C ALA A 135 -2.17 -22.39 11.89
N GLY A 136 -2.16 -21.12 12.33
CA GLY A 136 -1.00 -20.49 12.98
C GLY A 136 0.18 -20.20 12.06
N LYS A 137 -0.03 -20.14 10.73
CA LYS A 137 1.02 -20.00 9.70
C LYS A 137 1.27 -18.58 9.24
N GLN A 138 0.65 -17.57 9.84
CA GLN A 138 0.77 -16.17 9.41
C GLN A 138 2.23 -15.69 9.27
N ASN A 139 3.10 -16.09 10.19
CA ASN A 139 4.50 -15.71 10.17
C ASN A 139 5.26 -16.36 9.01
N GLU A 140 5.02 -17.65 8.75
CA GLU A 140 5.63 -18.38 7.64
C GLU A 140 5.20 -17.80 6.30
N VAL A 141 3.92 -17.48 6.14
CA VAL A 141 3.35 -16.90 4.91
C VAL A 141 3.96 -15.53 4.62
N VAL A 142 3.96 -14.64 5.59
CA VAL A 142 4.52 -13.29 5.43
C VAL A 142 6.02 -13.35 5.12
N LYS A 143 6.78 -14.22 5.79
CA LYS A 143 8.20 -14.45 5.51
C LYS A 143 8.40 -14.92 4.07
N ALA A 144 7.67 -15.94 3.64
CA ALA A 144 7.76 -16.49 2.27
C ALA A 144 7.43 -15.43 1.20
N GLN A 145 6.42 -14.59 1.44
CA GLN A 145 6.06 -13.50 0.52
C GLN A 145 7.17 -12.45 0.40
N LEU A 146 7.82 -12.07 1.50
CA LEU A 146 8.95 -11.14 1.50
C LEU A 146 10.18 -11.74 0.81
N GLU A 147 10.55 -12.97 1.17
CA GLU A 147 11.70 -13.67 0.59
C GLU A 147 11.54 -13.91 -0.92
N GLY A 148 10.35 -14.31 -1.34
CA GLY A 148 10.06 -14.62 -2.74
C GLY A 148 9.96 -13.41 -3.65
N SER A 149 9.65 -12.23 -3.11
CA SER A 149 9.30 -11.08 -3.97
C SER A 149 10.18 -9.84 -3.77
N VAL A 150 10.71 -9.55 -2.56
CA VAL A 150 11.41 -8.27 -2.31
C VAL A 150 12.75 -8.40 -1.58
N PHE A 151 13.04 -9.50 -0.89
CA PHE A 151 14.30 -9.66 -0.13
C PHE A 151 15.52 -9.97 -1.00
N HIS A 152 15.37 -10.04 -2.32
CA HIS A 152 16.48 -10.08 -3.28
C HIS A 152 17.07 -8.69 -3.56
N LEU A 153 16.35 -7.62 -3.22
CA LEU A 153 16.76 -6.24 -3.49
C LEU A 153 17.98 -5.82 -2.66
N SER A 154 18.68 -4.81 -3.14
CA SER A 154 19.68 -4.11 -2.32
C SER A 154 19.02 -3.39 -1.14
N ALA A 155 19.77 -3.08 -0.08
CA ALA A 155 19.27 -2.28 1.04
C ALA A 155 18.79 -0.89 0.59
N GLU A 156 19.45 -0.28 -0.41
CA GLU A 156 19.08 1.00 -0.98
C GLU A 156 17.71 0.93 -1.67
N ASP A 157 17.50 -0.07 -2.54
CA ASP A 157 16.24 -0.22 -3.27
C ASP A 157 15.11 -0.66 -2.34
N PHE A 158 15.38 -1.55 -1.38
CA PHE A 158 14.41 -1.90 -0.36
C PHE A 158 13.98 -0.68 0.48
N GLY A 159 14.88 0.25 0.76
CA GLY A 159 14.58 1.50 1.48
C GLY A 159 13.56 2.41 0.75
N LYS A 160 13.31 2.18 -0.53
CA LYS A 160 12.29 2.90 -1.32
C LYS A 160 10.90 2.29 -1.19
N ILE A 161 10.79 1.06 -0.65
CA ILE A 161 9.54 0.31 -0.54
C ILE A 161 8.79 0.68 0.74
N VAL A 162 7.49 0.77 0.64
CA VAL A 162 6.54 0.77 1.77
C VAL A 162 5.92 -0.62 1.84
N LEU A 163 5.91 -1.24 3.01
CA LEU A 163 5.20 -2.50 3.22
C LEU A 163 3.77 -2.22 3.68
N ALA A 164 2.82 -3.06 3.27
CA ALA A 164 1.45 -3.03 3.76
C ALA A 164 1.04 -4.45 4.18
N TYR A 165 0.76 -4.63 5.47
CA TYR A 165 0.28 -5.91 5.98
C TYR A 165 -1.23 -6.00 5.87
N GLU A 166 -1.71 -6.99 5.15
CA GLU A 166 -3.12 -7.29 4.92
C GLU A 166 -3.54 -8.56 5.68
N PRO A 167 -4.21 -8.47 6.85
CA PRO A 167 -4.94 -9.60 7.39
C PRO A 167 -6.13 -9.90 6.46
N VAL A 168 -5.94 -10.77 5.45
CA VAL A 168 -6.94 -10.97 4.37
C VAL A 168 -8.29 -11.41 4.95
N TRP A 169 -8.27 -12.16 6.04
CA TRP A 169 -9.46 -12.56 6.79
C TRP A 169 -10.25 -11.39 7.43
N ALA A 170 -9.63 -10.21 7.54
CA ALA A 170 -10.24 -8.99 8.08
C ALA A 170 -10.49 -7.92 7.00
N ILE A 171 -10.44 -8.26 5.71
CA ILE A 171 -10.72 -7.33 4.61
C ILE A 171 -12.13 -7.56 4.07
N GLY A 172 -13.03 -6.60 4.28
CA GLY A 172 -14.41 -6.67 3.74
C GLY A 172 -15.30 -7.73 4.39
N THR A 173 -14.85 -8.39 5.45
CA THR A 173 -15.58 -9.47 6.14
C THR A 173 -16.39 -8.98 7.34
N GLY A 174 -16.20 -7.72 7.77
CA GLY A 174 -16.73 -7.19 9.01
C GLY A 174 -15.89 -7.55 10.26
N LEU A 175 -14.87 -8.40 10.10
CA LEU A 175 -13.89 -8.67 11.16
C LEU A 175 -12.80 -7.61 11.14
N THR A 176 -12.17 -7.39 12.29
CA THR A 176 -11.03 -6.46 12.44
C THR A 176 -9.98 -7.15 13.30
N ALA A 177 -8.71 -7.05 12.93
CA ALA A 177 -7.64 -7.47 13.84
C ALA A 177 -7.63 -6.55 15.06
N THR A 178 -7.32 -7.10 16.23
CA THR A 178 -7.10 -6.26 17.42
C THR A 178 -5.82 -5.44 17.26
N PRO A 179 -5.67 -4.31 17.98
CA PRO A 179 -4.43 -3.54 17.96
C PRO A 179 -3.20 -4.39 18.32
N GLU A 180 -3.34 -5.32 19.27
CA GLU A 180 -2.27 -6.24 19.69
C GLU A 180 -1.90 -7.23 18.58
N GLN A 181 -2.89 -7.77 17.86
CA GLN A 181 -2.64 -8.65 16.72
C GLN A 181 -1.93 -7.89 15.59
N ALA A 182 -2.33 -6.64 15.33
CA ALA A 182 -1.65 -5.79 14.36
C ALA A 182 -0.21 -5.51 14.79
N GLN A 183 0.00 -5.14 16.06
CA GLN A 183 1.34 -4.89 16.61
C GLN A 183 2.25 -6.12 16.51
N GLU A 184 1.75 -7.29 16.89
CA GLU A 184 2.52 -8.53 16.87
C GLU A 184 3.10 -8.84 15.49
N ILE A 185 2.25 -8.81 14.47
CA ILE A 185 2.69 -9.14 13.10
C ILE A 185 3.56 -8.02 12.49
N HIS A 186 3.28 -6.74 12.78
CA HIS A 186 4.11 -5.62 12.33
C HIS A 186 5.50 -5.68 12.96
N ALA A 187 5.62 -6.00 14.26
CA ALA A 187 6.90 -6.21 14.93
C ALA A 187 7.67 -7.40 14.31
N TYR A 188 6.97 -8.49 14.01
CA TYR A 188 7.57 -9.64 13.32
C TYR A 188 8.12 -9.27 11.93
N ILE A 189 7.32 -8.58 11.11
CA ILE A 189 7.76 -8.09 9.79
C ILE A 189 9.01 -7.21 9.92
N ARG A 190 9.01 -6.28 10.87
CA ARG A 190 10.16 -5.41 11.12
C ARG A 190 11.40 -6.20 11.57
N GLY A 191 11.21 -7.24 12.38
CA GLY A 191 12.27 -8.19 12.75
C GLY A 191 12.89 -8.89 11.55
N LEU A 192 12.08 -9.35 10.58
CA LEU A 192 12.56 -9.96 9.35
C LEU A 192 13.38 -8.96 8.49
N VAL A 193 12.95 -7.69 8.44
CA VAL A 193 13.69 -6.63 7.75
C VAL A 193 15.02 -6.37 8.46
N ALA A 194 15.04 -6.35 9.79
CA ALA A 194 16.28 -6.19 10.57
C ALA A 194 17.25 -7.36 10.36
N GLU A 195 16.74 -8.59 10.34
CA GLU A 195 17.55 -9.79 10.05
C GLU A 195 18.19 -9.72 8.66
N LYS A 196 17.45 -9.24 7.66
CA LYS A 196 17.89 -9.20 6.26
C LYS A 196 18.82 -8.03 5.96
N TYR A 197 18.50 -6.82 6.45
CA TYR A 197 19.13 -5.56 6.02
C TYR A 197 19.75 -4.76 7.16
N GLY A 198 19.62 -5.21 8.40
CA GLY A 198 20.11 -4.53 9.59
C GLY A 198 19.10 -3.56 10.21
N GLU A 199 19.38 -3.19 11.47
CA GLU A 199 18.49 -2.40 12.34
C GLU A 199 18.12 -1.03 11.76
N GLN A 200 19.04 -0.38 11.04
CA GLN A 200 18.77 0.95 10.53
C GLN A 200 17.71 0.92 9.42
N VAL A 201 17.81 -0.03 8.47
CA VAL A 201 16.82 -0.21 7.41
C VAL A 201 15.46 -0.57 8.01
N ALA A 202 15.44 -1.46 9.00
CA ALA A 202 14.21 -1.83 9.70
C ALA A 202 13.56 -0.64 10.44
N LYS A 203 14.37 0.22 11.06
CA LYS A 203 13.88 1.44 11.73
C LYS A 203 13.30 2.45 10.76
N ASP A 204 13.82 2.53 9.54
CA ASP A 204 13.36 3.48 8.53
C ASP A 204 12.25 2.91 7.61
N CYS A 205 12.03 1.58 7.64
CA CYS A 205 10.98 0.92 6.86
C CYS A 205 9.58 1.29 7.37
N THR A 206 8.76 1.86 6.49
CA THR A 206 7.34 2.14 6.75
C THR A 206 6.51 0.87 6.55
N ILE A 207 5.72 0.50 7.57
CA ILE A 207 4.84 -0.68 7.53
C ILE A 207 3.41 -0.24 7.85
N LEU A 208 2.52 -0.34 6.87
CA LEU A 208 1.11 0.05 6.95
C LEU A 208 0.23 -1.12 7.36
N TYR A 209 -0.81 -0.84 8.13
CA TYR A 209 -1.89 -1.79 8.39
C TYR A 209 -2.93 -1.73 7.25
N GLY A 210 -3.17 -2.85 6.57
CA GLY A 210 -4.06 -2.98 5.41
C GLY A 210 -5.39 -3.68 5.71
N GLY A 211 -5.70 -3.99 6.96
CA GLY A 211 -7.00 -4.53 7.36
C GLY A 211 -8.08 -3.46 7.48
N SER A 212 -9.24 -3.84 8.03
CA SER A 212 -10.35 -2.91 8.22
C SER A 212 -9.97 -1.77 9.17
N CYS A 213 -9.84 -0.57 8.60
CA CYS A 213 -9.52 0.67 9.32
C CYS A 213 -10.52 1.75 8.96
N ASN A 214 -10.99 2.49 9.96
CA ASN A 214 -11.96 3.58 9.83
C ASN A 214 -11.69 4.67 10.89
N ALA A 215 -12.43 5.77 10.85
CA ALA A 215 -12.25 6.89 11.76
C ALA A 215 -12.35 6.53 13.26
N LYS A 216 -13.03 5.42 13.62
CA LYS A 216 -13.24 5.04 15.03
C LYS A 216 -12.08 4.23 15.61
N ASN A 217 -11.38 3.43 14.78
CA ASN A 217 -10.32 2.54 15.26
C ASN A 217 -8.91 2.97 14.81
N ALA A 218 -8.81 3.95 13.90
CA ALA A 218 -7.52 4.38 13.35
C ALA A 218 -6.53 4.85 14.44
N ALA A 219 -6.97 5.68 15.37
CA ALA A 219 -6.11 6.21 16.43
C ALA A 219 -5.51 5.10 17.31
N GLU A 220 -6.31 4.10 17.68
CA GLU A 220 -5.87 2.95 18.49
C GLU A 220 -4.88 2.06 17.73
N LEU A 221 -5.20 1.74 16.46
CA LEU A 221 -4.30 0.98 15.59
C LEU A 221 -2.95 1.70 15.40
N PHE A 222 -2.99 3.01 15.12
CA PHE A 222 -1.79 3.79 14.82
C PHE A 222 -0.98 4.17 16.06
N ALA A 223 -1.51 4.00 17.28
CA ALA A 223 -0.76 4.18 18.52
C ALA A 223 0.28 3.10 18.74
N ASN A 224 0.16 1.96 18.06
CA ASN A 224 1.10 0.85 18.18
C ASN A 224 2.49 1.23 17.59
N PRO A 225 3.60 0.86 18.27
CA PRO A 225 4.94 1.33 17.91
C PRO A 225 5.42 0.88 16.53
N ASP A 226 4.95 -0.26 16.01
CA ASP A 226 5.36 -0.80 14.72
C ASP A 226 4.36 -0.56 13.59
N VAL A 227 3.19 0.00 13.88
CA VAL A 227 2.19 0.40 12.89
C VAL A 227 2.45 1.84 12.45
N ASP A 228 2.88 2.05 11.22
CA ASP A 228 3.29 3.36 10.71
C ASP A 228 2.16 4.14 10.01
N GLY A 229 0.95 3.60 10.03
CA GLY A 229 -0.26 4.14 9.43
C GLY A 229 -1.07 3.07 8.75
N GLY A 230 -1.82 3.40 7.68
CA GLY A 230 -2.74 2.45 7.07
C GLY A 230 -2.83 2.51 5.56
N LEU A 231 -3.11 1.34 4.94
CA LEU A 231 -3.60 1.24 3.57
C LEU A 231 -5.12 1.05 3.63
N ILE A 232 -5.86 2.09 3.29
CA ILE A 232 -7.28 2.26 3.60
C ILE A 232 -8.12 1.93 2.38
N GLY A 233 -8.99 0.92 2.47
CA GLY A 233 -9.95 0.57 1.41
C GLY A 233 -11.19 1.47 1.42
N GLY A 234 -12.37 0.92 1.69
CA GLY A 234 -13.67 1.59 1.56
C GLY A 234 -13.81 2.95 2.25
N ALA A 235 -13.15 3.16 3.40
CA ALA A 235 -13.18 4.46 4.08
C ALA A 235 -12.45 5.56 3.30
N SER A 236 -11.56 5.22 2.36
CA SER A 236 -10.88 6.19 1.49
C SER A 236 -11.77 6.73 0.36
N LEU A 237 -12.94 6.12 0.14
CA LEU A 237 -13.92 6.56 -0.86
C LEU A 237 -14.83 7.72 -0.38
N LYS A 238 -14.65 8.18 0.85
CA LYS A 238 -15.37 9.31 1.44
C LYS A 238 -14.36 10.27 2.06
N ALA A 239 -14.33 11.50 1.57
CA ALA A 239 -13.34 12.49 2.01
C ALA A 239 -13.37 12.72 3.53
N ALA A 240 -14.54 12.83 4.14
CA ALA A 240 -14.67 13.03 5.59
C ALA A 240 -14.07 11.88 6.40
N ASP A 241 -14.34 10.60 6.01
CA ASP A 241 -13.82 9.43 6.68
C ASP A 241 -12.30 9.32 6.52
N PHE A 242 -11.80 9.57 5.29
CA PHE A 242 -10.39 9.49 5.00
C PHE A 242 -9.60 10.61 5.71
N CYS A 243 -10.09 11.85 5.71
CA CYS A 243 -9.50 12.96 6.46
C CYS A 243 -9.46 12.69 7.97
N ALA A 244 -10.50 12.07 8.54
CA ALA A 244 -10.51 11.68 9.94
C ALA A 244 -9.42 10.63 10.26
N ILE A 245 -9.18 9.68 9.33
CA ILE A 245 -8.08 8.70 9.47
C ILE A 245 -6.70 9.36 9.34
N ILE A 246 -6.54 10.31 8.40
CA ILE A 246 -5.30 11.10 8.26
C ILE A 246 -5.01 11.89 9.56
N ALA A 247 -6.03 12.50 10.15
CA ALA A 247 -5.89 13.27 11.40
C ALA A 247 -5.58 12.39 12.62
N ALA A 248 -5.84 11.09 12.56
CA ALA A 248 -5.52 10.13 13.61
C ALA A 248 -4.04 9.68 13.58
N ARG A 249 -3.27 10.09 12.57
CA ARG A 249 -1.86 9.77 12.40
C ARG A 249 -0.99 11.01 12.49
#